data_a2fde77b34a8954ec49ad114e88fe58d
#
_entry.id   a2fde77b34a8954ec49ad114e88fe58d
#
_cell.length_a   1.000
_cell.length_b   1.000
_cell.length_c   1.000
_cell.angle_alpha   90.00
_cell.angle_beta   90.00
_cell.angle_gamma   90.00
#
_symmetry.space_group_name_H-M   'P 1'
#
loop_
_entity.id
_entity.type
_entity.pdbx_description
1 polymer ?
#
loop_
_entity_poly.entity_id
_entity_poly.type
_entity_poly.pdbx_seq_one_letter_code
_entity_poly.pdbx_strand_id
1 'polypeptide(L)'
;MVLYSFIYKPLMENINTENFKIIYLSLEMKAEELFLKLLSIYIWETYGKEISYKELLSRKKGYKLSDEDFKIVEECTPWLNRLEEVVTVYDKTLNADKMYAYLISELSKYGSFEETETRKIYVPNNPNRTILVVLDHILLLRKNKGRTKKEEIDLASNYLITLRNRCGVSPVVVMQTN
;
A
#
# COMPACT_ATOMS: atom_id res chain seq x y z
N MET A 1 -12.92 -4.95 -1.10
CA MET A 1 -12.52 -5.17 -2.53
C MET A 1 -11.09 -4.70 -2.80
N VAL A 2 -10.71 -3.44 -2.53
CA VAL A 2 -9.36 -2.90 -2.82
C VAL A 2 -8.22 -3.72 -2.20
N LEU A 3 -8.25 -3.99 -0.88
CA LEU A 3 -7.23 -4.76 -0.18
C LEU A 3 -7.08 -6.18 -0.73
N TYR A 4 -8.19 -6.83 -1.06
CA TYR A 4 -8.19 -8.17 -1.64
C TYR A 4 -7.55 -8.18 -3.03
N SER A 5 -7.98 -7.28 -3.91
CA SER A 5 -7.55 -7.28 -5.31
C SER A 5 -6.13 -6.74 -5.53
N PHE A 6 -5.69 -5.75 -4.74
CA PHE A 6 -4.43 -5.05 -4.99
C PHE A 6 -3.33 -5.37 -3.98
N ILE A 7 -3.63 -6.06 -2.87
CA ILE A 7 -2.63 -6.49 -1.91
C ILE A 7 -2.68 -8.02 -1.72
N TYR A 8 -3.80 -8.55 -1.22
CA TYR A 8 -3.91 -9.96 -0.85
C TYR A 8 -3.62 -10.88 -2.04
N LYS A 9 -4.40 -10.74 -3.11
CA LYS A 9 -4.28 -11.62 -4.28
C LYS A 9 -2.90 -11.53 -4.96
N PRO A 10 -2.35 -10.35 -5.27
CA PRO A 10 -1.00 -10.23 -5.80
C PRO A 10 0.08 -10.80 -4.88
N LEU A 11 -0.06 -10.66 -3.55
CA LEU A 11 0.87 -11.24 -2.59
C LEU A 11 0.83 -12.77 -2.60
N MET A 12 -0.36 -13.36 -2.73
CA MET A 12 -0.52 -14.82 -2.79
C MET A 12 -0.02 -15.42 -4.12
N GLU A 13 -0.15 -14.68 -5.21
CA GLU A 13 0.30 -15.11 -6.55
C GLU A 13 1.80 -14.92 -6.77
N ASN A 14 2.45 -13.99 -6.06
CA ASN A 14 3.88 -13.70 -6.21
C ASN A 14 4.67 -14.35 -5.08
N ILE A 15 5.27 -15.51 -5.36
CA ILE A 15 6.06 -16.27 -4.38
C ILE A 15 7.35 -15.53 -4.00
N ASN A 16 7.99 -14.84 -4.97
CA ASN A 16 9.26 -14.14 -4.74
C ASN A 16 9.01 -12.69 -4.30
N THR A 17 9.20 -12.43 -2.99
CA THR A 17 9.04 -11.10 -2.37
C THR A 17 10.07 -10.07 -2.83
N GLU A 18 11.21 -10.51 -3.40
CA GLU A 18 12.24 -9.60 -3.94
C GLU A 18 11.79 -8.94 -5.25
N ASN A 19 10.95 -9.64 -6.02
CA ASN A 19 10.48 -9.19 -7.32
C ASN A 19 9.16 -8.40 -7.27
N PHE A 20 8.57 -8.27 -6.08
CA PHE A 20 7.29 -7.60 -5.94
C PHE A 20 7.24 -6.70 -4.70
N LYS A 21 6.85 -5.44 -4.88
CA LYS A 21 6.66 -4.46 -3.79
C LYS A 21 5.37 -3.69 -3.99
N ILE A 22 4.72 -3.36 -2.88
CA ILE A 22 3.52 -2.52 -2.86
C ILE A 22 3.80 -1.31 -1.96
N ILE A 23 3.66 -0.11 -2.50
CA ILE A 23 3.65 1.14 -1.74
C ILE A 23 2.19 1.58 -1.65
N TYR A 24 1.61 1.47 -0.46
CA TYR A 24 0.20 1.78 -0.22
C TYR A 24 0.06 3.10 0.53
N LEU A 25 -0.52 4.08 -0.14
CA LEU A 25 -0.83 5.40 0.43
C LEU A 25 -2.26 5.35 0.97
N SER A 26 -2.40 5.05 2.26
CA SER A 26 -3.67 4.96 2.97
C SER A 26 -4.05 6.31 3.56
N LEU A 27 -4.95 7.03 2.90
CA LEU A 27 -5.39 8.35 3.37
C LEU A 27 -6.63 8.27 4.27
N GLU A 28 -7.29 7.11 4.32
CA GLU A 28 -8.52 6.89 5.07
C GLU A 28 -8.28 6.11 6.37
N MET A 29 -7.50 5.03 6.30
CA MET A 29 -7.31 4.15 7.45
C MET A 29 -5.86 4.07 7.91
N LYS A 30 -5.65 3.71 9.17
CA LYS A 30 -4.33 3.50 9.75
C LYS A 30 -3.69 2.20 9.25
N ALA A 31 -2.36 2.17 9.21
CA ALA A 31 -1.60 1.00 8.80
C ALA A 31 -1.97 -0.23 9.64
N GLU A 32 -2.08 -0.10 10.97
CA GLU A 32 -2.51 -1.17 11.87
C GLU A 32 -3.86 -1.77 11.44
N GLU A 33 -4.85 -0.94 11.16
CA GLU A 33 -6.18 -1.39 10.73
C GLU A 33 -6.14 -2.10 9.38
N LEU A 34 -5.32 -1.59 8.45
CA LEU A 34 -5.11 -2.17 7.13
C LEU A 34 -4.51 -3.59 7.26
N PHE A 35 -3.45 -3.76 8.05
CA PHE A 35 -2.82 -5.06 8.27
C PHE A 35 -3.77 -6.04 8.94
N LEU A 36 -4.56 -5.61 9.92
CA LEU A 36 -5.55 -6.48 10.59
C LEU A 36 -6.70 -6.88 9.65
N LYS A 37 -7.14 -6.01 8.76
CA LYS A 37 -8.12 -6.36 7.73
C LYS A 37 -7.55 -7.38 6.73
N LEU A 38 -6.30 -7.23 6.34
CA LEU A 38 -5.62 -8.21 5.49
C LEU A 38 -5.46 -9.56 6.19
N LEU A 39 -5.13 -9.56 7.48
CA LEU A 39 -5.05 -10.78 8.30
C LEU A 39 -6.42 -11.46 8.40
N SER A 40 -7.51 -10.70 8.61
CA SER A 40 -8.87 -11.26 8.60
C SER A 40 -9.19 -11.94 7.26
N ILE A 41 -8.78 -11.35 6.13
CA ILE A 41 -8.95 -11.94 4.80
C ILE A 41 -8.13 -13.23 4.69
N TYR A 42 -6.88 -13.23 5.12
CA TYR A 42 -6.00 -14.39 5.06
C TYR A 42 -6.55 -15.56 5.89
N ILE A 43 -7.03 -15.28 7.12
CA ILE A 43 -7.63 -16.31 8.00
C ILE A 43 -8.86 -16.90 7.34
N TRP A 44 -9.74 -16.07 6.78
CA TRP A 44 -10.92 -16.56 6.06
C TRP A 44 -10.58 -17.46 4.89
N GLU A 45 -9.67 -17.01 4.03
CA GLU A 45 -9.28 -17.76 2.82
C GLU A 45 -8.51 -19.06 3.13
N THR A 46 -7.76 -19.09 4.23
CA THR A 46 -6.88 -20.23 4.57
C THR A 46 -7.55 -21.23 5.49
N TYR A 47 -8.28 -20.74 6.49
CA TYR A 47 -8.87 -21.58 7.56
C TYR A 47 -10.40 -21.66 7.49
N GLY A 48 -11.05 -20.89 6.62
CA GLY A 48 -12.52 -20.80 6.52
C GLY A 48 -13.17 -20.19 7.78
N LYS A 49 -12.39 -19.50 8.63
CA LYS A 49 -12.85 -18.97 9.92
C LYS A 49 -13.04 -17.46 9.83
N GLU A 50 -14.20 -16.96 10.26
CA GLU A 50 -14.50 -15.53 10.29
C GLU A 50 -13.98 -14.93 11.59
N ILE A 51 -12.86 -14.19 11.51
CA ILE A 51 -12.32 -13.37 12.60
C ILE A 51 -12.22 -11.94 12.07
N SER A 52 -13.02 -11.05 12.63
CA SER A 52 -13.03 -9.64 12.23
C SER A 52 -11.78 -8.89 12.73
N TYR A 53 -11.38 -7.82 12.02
CA TYR A 53 -10.28 -6.97 12.49
C TYR A 53 -10.54 -6.33 13.87
N LYS A 54 -11.83 -6.18 14.29
CA LYS A 54 -12.21 -5.68 15.60
C LYS A 54 -11.92 -6.67 16.72
N GLU A 55 -12.09 -7.96 16.45
CA GLU A 55 -11.71 -9.05 17.36
C GLU A 55 -10.18 -9.16 17.45
N LEU A 56 -9.49 -9.04 16.34
CA LEU A 56 -8.01 -9.00 16.30
C LEU A 56 -7.45 -7.81 17.12
N LEU A 57 -8.12 -6.66 17.12
CA LEU A 57 -7.74 -5.52 17.97
C LEU A 57 -7.98 -5.77 19.46
N SER A 58 -8.92 -6.64 19.84
CA SER A 58 -9.28 -6.99 21.23
C SER A 58 -9.52 -5.78 22.16
N ARG A 59 -9.80 -4.60 21.61
CA ARG A 59 -9.88 -3.32 22.36
C ARG A 59 -11.21 -3.09 23.07
N LYS A 60 -12.23 -3.91 22.80
CA LYS A 60 -13.57 -3.74 23.42
C LYS A 60 -14.05 -5.01 24.09
N LYS A 61 -14.73 -4.84 25.26
CA LYS A 61 -15.46 -5.91 25.93
C LYS A 61 -16.47 -6.53 24.94
N GLY A 62 -16.36 -7.81 24.63
CA GLY A 62 -17.18 -8.51 23.63
C GLY A 62 -16.46 -8.83 22.31
N TYR A 63 -15.27 -8.28 22.07
CA TYR A 63 -14.41 -8.61 20.95
C TYR A 63 -13.12 -9.26 21.49
N LYS A 64 -13.25 -10.45 22.10
CA LYS A 64 -12.09 -11.23 22.55
C LYS A 64 -11.93 -12.43 21.63
N LEU A 65 -10.67 -12.69 21.24
CA LEU A 65 -10.31 -13.94 20.60
C LEU A 65 -10.50 -15.10 21.60
N SER A 66 -11.00 -16.24 21.12
CA SER A 66 -10.94 -17.50 21.85
C SER A 66 -9.50 -18.03 21.85
N ASP A 67 -9.18 -18.97 22.71
CA ASP A 67 -7.85 -19.61 22.72
C ASP A 67 -7.56 -20.35 21.40
N GLU A 68 -8.59 -20.86 20.74
CA GLU A 68 -8.50 -21.48 19.42
C GLU A 68 -8.18 -20.43 18.32
N ASP A 69 -8.87 -19.28 18.34
CA ASP A 69 -8.63 -18.19 17.41
C ASP A 69 -7.24 -17.60 17.59
N PHE A 70 -6.76 -17.49 18.83
CA PHE A 70 -5.42 -17.02 19.13
C PHE A 70 -4.34 -17.91 18.50
N LYS A 71 -4.50 -19.23 18.56
CA LYS A 71 -3.58 -20.18 17.90
C LYS A 71 -3.55 -19.97 16.38
N ILE A 72 -4.70 -19.80 15.75
CA ILE A 72 -4.78 -19.49 14.31
C ILE A 72 -4.01 -18.21 13.99
N VAL A 73 -4.16 -17.15 14.80
CA VAL A 73 -3.42 -15.90 14.61
C VAL A 73 -1.91 -16.10 14.73
N GLU A 74 -1.46 -16.91 15.71
CA GLU A 74 -0.03 -17.26 15.85
C GLU A 74 0.50 -18.00 14.63
N GLU A 75 -0.26 -18.93 14.07
CA GLU A 75 0.10 -19.67 12.85
C GLU A 75 0.21 -18.76 11.62
N CYS A 76 -0.43 -17.59 11.62
CA CYS A 76 -0.34 -16.61 10.54
C CYS A 76 0.97 -15.79 10.54
N THR A 77 1.82 -15.91 11.55
CA THR A 77 3.06 -15.12 11.68
C THR A 77 3.97 -15.17 10.44
N PRO A 78 4.22 -16.32 9.78
CA PRO A 78 5.05 -16.35 8.58
C PRO A 78 4.46 -15.55 7.42
N TRP A 79 3.13 -15.56 7.29
CA TRP A 79 2.45 -14.76 6.28
C TRP A 79 2.51 -13.26 6.59
N LEU A 80 2.37 -12.86 7.86
CA LEU A 80 2.51 -11.47 8.29
C LEU A 80 3.91 -10.94 8.01
N ASN A 81 4.96 -11.70 8.31
CA ASN A 81 6.33 -11.32 8.00
C ASN A 81 6.51 -11.08 6.49
N ARG A 82 5.97 -11.96 5.66
CA ARG A 82 6.00 -11.79 4.20
C ARG A 82 5.21 -10.55 3.75
N LEU A 83 4.08 -10.27 4.38
CA LEU A 83 3.29 -9.08 4.10
C LEU A 83 4.09 -7.80 4.40
N GLU A 84 4.78 -7.74 5.54
CA GLU A 84 5.63 -6.60 5.94
C GLU A 84 6.84 -6.42 5.00
N GLU A 85 7.41 -7.50 4.48
CA GLU A 85 8.49 -7.41 3.48
C GLU A 85 8.02 -6.79 2.16
N VAL A 86 6.78 -7.08 1.74
CA VAL A 86 6.26 -6.67 0.44
C VAL A 86 5.54 -5.34 0.48
N VAL A 87 4.82 -5.03 1.57
CA VAL A 87 3.91 -3.89 1.65
C VAL A 87 4.46 -2.80 2.56
N THR A 88 4.70 -1.64 1.99
CA THR A 88 4.99 -0.41 2.74
C THR A 88 3.74 0.46 2.78
N VAL A 89 3.26 0.79 3.97
CA VAL A 89 2.06 1.62 4.16
C VAL A 89 2.45 3.02 4.64
N TYR A 90 1.93 4.03 3.97
CA TYR A 90 1.96 5.42 4.43
C TYR A 90 0.55 5.86 4.81
N ASP A 91 0.31 6.11 6.07
CA ASP A 91 -1.01 6.42 6.64
C ASP A 91 -1.15 7.84 7.21
N LYS A 92 -0.30 8.75 6.73
CA LYS A 92 -0.34 10.16 7.14
C LYS A 92 -0.99 11.01 6.05
N THR A 93 -1.43 12.19 6.44
CA THR A 93 -2.02 13.16 5.51
C THR A 93 -1.02 13.64 4.46
N LEU A 94 -1.42 13.58 3.21
CA LEU A 94 -0.63 13.99 2.05
C LEU A 94 -1.31 15.09 1.25
N ASN A 95 -0.51 15.93 0.60
CA ASN A 95 -0.86 16.66 -0.60
C ASN A 95 -0.04 16.09 -1.79
N ALA A 96 -0.30 16.51 -3.01
CA ALA A 96 0.37 15.98 -4.19
C ALA A 96 1.90 16.10 -4.13
N ASP A 97 2.42 17.24 -3.68
CA ASP A 97 3.87 17.47 -3.60
C ASP A 97 4.54 16.53 -2.58
N LYS A 98 3.93 16.37 -1.39
CA LYS A 98 4.42 15.44 -0.36
C LYS A 98 4.32 14.00 -0.79
N MET A 99 3.24 13.64 -1.51
CA MET A 99 3.07 12.32 -2.10
C MET A 99 4.21 12.03 -3.06
N TYR A 100 4.50 12.94 -3.97
CA TYR A 100 5.58 12.78 -4.94
C TYR A 100 6.94 12.64 -4.27
N ALA A 101 7.26 13.53 -3.31
CA ALA A 101 8.51 13.48 -2.56
C ALA A 101 8.67 12.15 -1.78
N TYR A 102 7.60 11.69 -1.14
CA TYR A 102 7.59 10.40 -0.44
C TYR A 102 7.84 9.24 -1.40
N LEU A 103 7.14 9.20 -2.53
CA LEU A 103 7.31 8.13 -3.53
C LEU A 103 8.72 8.12 -4.12
N ILE A 104 9.32 9.28 -4.40
CA ILE A 104 10.73 9.37 -4.82
C ILE A 104 11.66 8.78 -3.74
N SER A 105 11.44 9.12 -2.47
CA SER A 105 12.22 8.58 -1.35
C SER A 105 12.08 7.06 -1.21
N GLU A 106 10.87 6.52 -1.36
CA GLU A 106 10.66 5.08 -1.33
C GLU A 106 11.31 4.37 -2.54
N LEU A 107 11.15 4.92 -3.73
CA LEU A 107 11.74 4.36 -4.95
C LEU A 107 13.28 4.36 -4.91
N SER A 108 13.89 5.33 -4.22
CA SER A 108 15.36 5.36 -4.03
C SER A 108 15.92 4.18 -3.22
N LYS A 109 15.07 3.44 -2.50
CA LYS A 109 15.46 2.18 -1.84
C LYS A 109 15.61 1.02 -2.82
N TYR A 110 14.98 1.14 -3.98
CA TYR A 110 14.89 0.08 -4.99
C TYR A 110 15.64 0.39 -6.29
N GLY A 111 16.28 1.56 -6.36
CA GLY A 111 17.06 2.00 -7.50
C GLY A 111 17.70 3.36 -7.27
N SER A 112 18.42 3.85 -8.26
CA SER A 112 19.06 5.16 -8.26
C SER A 112 18.44 6.11 -9.27
N PHE A 113 18.47 7.41 -8.97
CA PHE A 113 18.13 8.47 -9.93
C PHE A 113 19.45 9.06 -10.47
N GLU A 114 19.74 8.79 -11.72
CA GLU A 114 20.96 9.23 -12.41
C GLU A 114 20.67 10.43 -13.31
N GLU A 115 21.57 11.41 -13.32
CA GLU A 115 21.50 12.55 -14.23
C GLU A 115 22.28 12.22 -15.51
N THR A 116 21.59 12.34 -16.64
CA THR A 116 22.21 12.32 -17.95
C THR A 116 22.27 13.74 -18.50
N GLU A 117 22.99 13.98 -19.60
CA GLU A 117 23.09 15.31 -20.22
C GLU A 117 21.73 15.95 -20.56
N THR A 118 20.68 15.16 -20.74
CA THR A 118 19.38 15.63 -21.20
C THR A 118 18.25 15.40 -20.22
N ARG A 119 18.38 14.47 -19.28
CA ARG A 119 17.29 14.08 -18.37
C ARG A 119 17.76 13.30 -17.14
N LYS A 120 16.93 13.28 -16.13
CA LYS A 120 17.07 12.40 -14.97
C LYS A 120 16.36 11.07 -15.26
N ILE A 121 17.10 9.96 -15.17
CA ILE A 121 16.59 8.59 -15.38
C ILE A 121 16.57 7.83 -14.06
N TYR A 122 15.71 6.83 -13.95
CA TYR A 122 15.68 5.90 -12.84
C TYR A 122 16.27 4.56 -13.30
N VAL A 123 17.25 4.06 -12.53
CA VAL A 123 17.91 2.78 -12.77
C VAL A 123 17.53 1.84 -11.62
N PRO A 124 16.68 0.83 -11.83
CA PRO A 124 16.28 -0.11 -10.79
C PRO A 124 17.43 -1.05 -10.41
N ASN A 125 17.61 -1.33 -9.11
CA ASN A 125 18.56 -2.33 -8.63
C ASN A 125 18.20 -3.75 -9.09
N ASN A 126 16.90 -4.01 -9.29
CA ASN A 126 16.40 -5.25 -9.83
C ASN A 126 15.39 -4.93 -10.95
N PRO A 127 15.77 -5.15 -12.24
CA PRO A 127 14.91 -4.83 -13.39
C PRO A 127 13.64 -5.71 -13.48
N ASN A 128 13.62 -6.86 -12.78
CA ASN A 128 12.46 -7.75 -12.73
C ASN A 128 11.47 -7.38 -11.63
N ARG A 129 11.80 -6.35 -10.81
CA ARG A 129 10.90 -5.96 -9.71
C ARG A 129 9.72 -5.14 -10.22
N THR A 130 8.53 -5.62 -9.93
CA THR A 130 7.29 -4.86 -10.09
C THR A 130 7.01 -4.07 -8.83
N ILE A 131 6.81 -2.76 -8.95
CA ILE A 131 6.40 -1.88 -7.84
C ILE A 131 5.00 -1.37 -8.13
N LEU A 132 4.04 -1.80 -7.31
CA LEU A 132 2.66 -1.31 -7.31
C LEU A 132 2.55 -0.11 -6.37
N VAL A 133 1.99 0.99 -6.84
CA VAL A 133 1.70 2.18 -6.02
C VAL A 133 0.19 2.34 -5.92
N VAL A 134 -0.37 2.13 -4.75
CA VAL A 134 -1.82 2.25 -4.50
C VAL A 134 -2.09 3.55 -3.74
N LEU A 135 -2.96 4.41 -4.28
CA LEU A 135 -3.45 5.61 -3.61
C LEU A 135 -4.92 5.42 -3.22
N ASP A 136 -5.19 5.23 -1.95
CA ASP A 136 -6.52 4.97 -1.40
C ASP A 136 -6.91 6.02 -0.33
N HIS A 137 -7.84 6.96 -0.64
CA HIS A 137 -8.35 7.29 -1.97
C HIS A 137 -8.01 8.75 -2.28
N ILE A 138 -7.88 9.06 -3.56
CA ILE A 138 -7.36 10.35 -4.07
C ILE A 138 -8.14 11.58 -3.56
N LEU A 139 -9.46 11.43 -3.29
CA LEU A 139 -10.29 12.54 -2.79
C LEU A 139 -9.92 12.99 -1.36
N LEU A 140 -9.13 12.23 -0.62
CA LEU A 140 -8.64 12.61 0.71
C LEU A 140 -7.31 13.37 0.70
N LEU A 141 -6.68 13.55 -0.46
CA LEU A 141 -5.51 14.42 -0.56
C LEU A 141 -5.84 15.80 -0.02
N ARG A 142 -4.99 16.34 0.84
CA ARG A 142 -5.13 17.72 1.31
C ARG A 142 -4.72 18.68 0.20
N LYS A 143 -5.50 19.74 0.01
CA LYS A 143 -5.09 20.83 -0.89
C LYS A 143 -3.94 21.62 -0.29
N ASN A 144 -2.99 21.99 -1.11
CA ASN A 144 -1.94 22.93 -0.74
C ASN A 144 -2.49 24.37 -0.75
N LYS A 145 -1.82 25.27 -0.02
CA LYS A 145 -2.20 26.70 -0.01
C LYS A 145 -2.13 27.27 -1.43
N GLY A 146 -3.19 27.92 -1.87
CA GLY A 146 -3.30 28.52 -3.21
C GLY A 146 -3.80 27.58 -4.31
N ARG A 147 -4.12 26.31 -4.01
CA ARG A 147 -4.69 25.36 -4.98
C ARG A 147 -6.13 24.98 -4.64
N THR A 148 -6.91 24.73 -5.65
CA THR A 148 -8.24 24.10 -5.54
C THR A 148 -8.08 22.59 -5.33
N LYS A 149 -9.15 21.91 -4.93
CA LYS A 149 -9.16 20.45 -4.80
C LYS A 149 -8.89 19.73 -6.11
N LYS A 150 -9.47 20.25 -7.20
CA LYS A 150 -9.28 19.74 -8.54
C LYS A 150 -7.82 19.82 -8.98
N GLU A 151 -7.20 20.98 -8.85
CA GLU A 151 -5.78 21.17 -9.19
C GLU A 151 -4.86 20.24 -8.39
N GLU A 152 -5.18 19.96 -7.13
CA GLU A 152 -4.42 19.03 -6.31
C GLU A 152 -4.53 17.59 -6.81
N ILE A 153 -5.73 17.16 -7.21
CA ILE A 153 -5.98 15.83 -7.79
C ILE A 153 -5.30 15.70 -9.16
N ASP A 154 -5.44 16.72 -10.03
CA ASP A 154 -4.82 16.75 -11.36
C ASP A 154 -3.28 16.65 -11.22
N LEU A 155 -2.70 17.38 -10.28
CA LEU A 155 -1.26 17.34 -10.01
C LEU A 155 -0.80 15.98 -9.50
N ALA A 156 -1.52 15.38 -8.55
CA ALA A 156 -1.21 14.04 -8.05
C ALA A 156 -1.26 13.00 -9.16
N SER A 157 -2.27 13.07 -10.03
CA SER A 157 -2.41 12.19 -11.19
C SER A 157 -1.24 12.35 -12.16
N ASN A 158 -0.83 13.59 -12.45
CA ASN A 158 0.32 13.88 -13.31
C ASN A 158 1.64 13.35 -12.70
N TYR A 159 1.83 13.45 -11.38
CA TYR A 159 2.98 12.87 -10.70
C TYR A 159 3.00 11.33 -10.80
N LEU A 160 1.86 10.67 -10.63
CA LEU A 160 1.77 9.21 -10.77
C LEU A 160 2.06 8.76 -12.21
N ILE A 161 1.56 9.49 -13.22
CA ILE A 161 1.88 9.24 -14.63
C ILE A 161 3.39 9.44 -14.87
N THR A 162 3.98 10.48 -14.30
CA THR A 162 5.42 10.76 -14.41
C THR A 162 6.24 9.61 -13.82
N LEU A 163 5.89 9.12 -12.63
CA LEU A 163 6.56 8.00 -11.97
C LEU A 163 6.40 6.70 -12.77
N ARG A 164 5.20 6.43 -13.30
CA ARG A 164 4.99 5.29 -14.19
C ARG A 164 5.94 5.32 -15.39
N ASN A 165 6.01 6.47 -16.06
CA ASN A 165 6.80 6.61 -17.30
C ASN A 165 8.31 6.65 -17.06
N ARG A 166 8.77 7.15 -15.90
CA ARG A 166 10.19 7.30 -15.58
C ARG A 166 10.77 6.15 -14.77
N CYS A 167 9.97 5.58 -13.87
CA CYS A 167 10.43 4.58 -12.90
C CYS A 167 9.84 3.18 -13.15
N GLY A 168 8.90 3.04 -14.11
CA GLY A 168 8.28 1.75 -14.41
C GLY A 168 7.32 1.24 -13.33
N VAL A 169 6.86 2.11 -12.41
CA VAL A 169 5.87 1.72 -11.38
C VAL A 169 4.48 1.54 -11.98
N SER A 170 3.64 0.75 -11.31
CA SER A 170 2.24 0.53 -11.70
C SER A 170 1.30 1.26 -10.71
N PRO A 171 0.84 2.49 -11.03
CA PRO A 171 -0.05 3.21 -10.15
C PRO A 171 -1.50 2.70 -10.24
N VAL A 172 -2.13 2.54 -9.09
CA VAL A 172 -3.55 2.27 -8.90
C VAL A 172 -4.14 3.40 -8.07
N VAL A 173 -5.16 4.05 -8.59
CA VAL A 173 -5.84 5.14 -7.89
C VAL A 173 -7.26 4.70 -7.56
N VAL A 174 -7.59 4.71 -6.28
CA VAL A 174 -8.94 4.44 -5.79
C VAL A 174 -9.69 5.75 -5.66
N MET A 175 -10.89 5.79 -6.19
CA MET A 175 -11.81 6.90 -6.03
C MET A 175 -13.18 6.37 -5.64
N GLN A 176 -13.71 6.86 -4.54
CA GLN A 176 -15.07 6.56 -4.12
C GLN A 176 -16.01 7.59 -4.74
N THR A 177 -16.95 7.12 -5.55
CA THR A 177 -18.06 7.93 -6.05
C THR A 177 -19.26 7.71 -5.14
N ASN A 178 -19.81 8.80 -4.62
CA ASN A 178 -21.06 8.76 -3.86
C ASN A 178 -22.25 8.61 -4.82
#